data_eb531b641297b35e2432343c1049b052
#
_entry.id   eb531b641297b35e2432343c1049b052
#
_cell.length_a   1.000
_cell.length_b   1.000
_cell.length_c   1.000
_cell.angle_alpha   90.00
_cell.angle_beta   90.00
_cell.angle_gamma   90.00
#
_symmetry.space_group_name_H-M   'P 1'
#
loop_
_entity.id
_entity.type
_entity.pdbx_description
1 polymer ?
#
loop_
_entity_poly.entity_id
_entity_poly.type
_entity_poly.pdbx_seq_one_letter_code
_entity_poly.pdbx_strand_id
1 'polypeptide(L)'
;MSETREIVSVITCDLEGRIETFNPNAEKLFGYSAEEVIGKKRVSLFSPGMVVLGHVANWLDKAKANEDGYSTETTFVRKNGEQFAASFKITATIIKGKHVGYCGRTRELKDVSPEETMPNTSLLTKFISIV
;
A
#
# COMPACT_ATOMS: atom_id res chain seq x y z
N MET A 1 -0.08 11.25 27.39
CA MET A 1 -0.19 11.11 26.95
C MET A 1 -0.40 10.86 26.00
N SER A 2 -0.11 10.70 25.73
CA SER A 2 -0.13 10.60 24.86
C SER A 2 -0.75 10.52 24.15
N GLU A 3 -0.95 10.60 24.05
CA GLU A 3 -1.64 10.80 23.38
C GLU A 3 -1.88 10.86 22.03
N THR A 4 -1.17 11.08 21.22
CA THR A 4 -1.14 11.00 19.78
C THR A 4 -0.54 9.69 19.36
N ARG A 5 -1.30 8.64 19.44
CA ARG A 5 -0.90 7.40 18.82
C ARG A 5 -1.23 7.49 17.36
N GLU A 6 -0.22 7.34 16.54
CA GLU A 6 -0.45 7.20 15.12
C GLU A 6 -1.27 5.95 14.87
N ILE A 7 -2.29 6.09 14.03
CA ILE A 7 -3.09 4.95 13.62
C ILE A 7 -2.36 4.30 12.43
N VAL A 8 -1.83 3.12 12.67
CA VAL A 8 -1.07 2.41 11.65
C VAL A 8 -1.88 1.21 11.17
N SER A 9 -2.18 1.22 9.88
CA SER A 9 -2.78 0.08 9.19
C SER A 9 -1.70 -0.96 8.96
N VAL A 10 -1.97 -2.22 9.34
CA VAL A 10 -1.06 -3.33 9.10
C VAL A 10 -1.79 -4.39 8.30
N ILE A 11 -1.28 -4.67 7.11
CA ILE A 11 -1.87 -5.64 6.19
C ILE A 11 -0.78 -6.59 5.76
N THR A 12 -1.04 -7.89 5.87
CA THR A 12 -0.12 -8.89 5.31
C THR A 12 -0.76 -9.55 4.11
N CYS A 13 0.07 -9.99 3.19
CA CYS A 13 -0.40 -10.67 1.99
C CYS A 13 0.57 -11.78 1.61
N ASP A 14 0.09 -12.67 0.74
CA ASP A 14 0.94 -13.74 0.19
C ASP A 14 1.79 -13.18 -0.96
N LEU A 15 2.54 -14.07 -1.63
CA LEU A 15 3.43 -13.66 -2.71
C LEU A 15 2.69 -13.11 -3.93
N GLU A 16 1.40 -13.39 -4.04
CA GLU A 16 0.56 -12.90 -5.12
C GLU A 16 -0.19 -11.63 -4.76
N GLY A 17 0.04 -11.12 -3.54
CA GLY A 17 -0.63 -9.93 -3.06
C GLY A 17 -2.00 -10.17 -2.44
N ARG A 18 -2.42 -11.44 -2.30
CA ARG A 18 -3.72 -11.76 -1.70
C ARG A 18 -3.66 -11.46 -0.21
N ILE A 19 -4.65 -10.73 0.29
CA ILE A 19 -4.67 -10.27 1.67
C ILE A 19 -4.88 -11.43 2.63
N GLU A 20 -4.00 -11.55 3.63
CA GLU A 20 -4.06 -12.60 4.65
C GLU A 20 -4.48 -12.08 6.01
N THR A 21 -4.04 -10.87 6.38
CA THR A 21 -4.47 -10.23 7.60
C THR A 21 -4.75 -8.76 7.33
N PHE A 22 -5.63 -8.18 8.15
CA PHE A 22 -6.12 -6.83 7.95
C PHE A 22 -6.54 -6.31 9.34
N ASN A 23 -5.70 -5.49 9.97
CA ASN A 23 -5.95 -5.11 11.36
C ASN A 23 -7.10 -4.09 11.47
N PRO A 24 -7.61 -3.84 12.69
CA PRO A 24 -8.71 -2.89 12.86
C PRO A 24 -8.40 -1.48 12.34
N ASN A 25 -7.13 -1.06 12.40
CA ASN A 25 -6.75 0.23 11.85
C ASN A 25 -6.83 0.24 10.33
N ALA A 26 -6.53 -0.89 9.68
CA ALA A 26 -6.71 -1.01 8.24
C ALA A 26 -8.19 -0.90 7.87
N GLU A 27 -9.08 -1.49 8.68
CA GLU A 27 -10.51 -1.36 8.44
C GLU A 27 -10.95 0.10 8.51
N LYS A 28 -10.46 0.84 9.50
CA LYS A 28 -10.80 2.26 9.66
C LYS A 28 -10.20 3.09 8.54
N LEU A 29 -8.96 2.81 8.17
CA LEU A 29 -8.26 3.63 7.18
C LEU A 29 -8.83 3.44 5.78
N PHE A 30 -9.03 2.20 5.37
CA PHE A 30 -9.44 1.90 3.99
C PHE A 30 -10.95 1.73 3.81
N GLY A 31 -11.68 1.54 4.90
CA GLY A 31 -13.14 1.45 4.83
C GLY A 31 -13.70 0.08 4.47
N TYR A 32 -12.84 -0.94 4.41
CA TYR A 32 -13.27 -2.33 4.19
C TYR A 32 -13.28 -3.06 5.51
N SER A 33 -14.13 -4.07 5.64
CA SER A 33 -14.02 -5.00 6.76
C SER A 33 -12.97 -6.06 6.43
N ALA A 34 -12.33 -6.61 7.46
CA ALA A 34 -11.38 -7.70 7.27
C ALA A 34 -12.05 -8.88 6.56
N GLU A 35 -13.29 -9.18 6.92
CA GLU A 35 -14.02 -10.30 6.36
C GLU A 35 -14.23 -10.16 4.86
N GLU A 36 -14.44 -8.93 4.35
CA GLU A 36 -14.67 -8.77 2.91
C GLU A 36 -13.40 -8.79 2.08
N VAL A 37 -12.21 -8.66 2.70
CA VAL A 37 -10.96 -8.61 1.93
C VAL A 37 -10.04 -9.81 2.16
N ILE A 38 -10.00 -10.38 3.37
CA ILE A 38 -9.08 -11.48 3.67
C ILE A 38 -9.42 -12.70 2.81
N GLY A 39 -8.41 -13.17 2.07
CA GLY A 39 -8.55 -14.31 1.17
C GLY A 39 -9.32 -14.03 -0.10
N LYS A 40 -9.87 -12.82 -0.25
CA LYS A 40 -10.77 -12.49 -1.36
C LYS A 40 -10.24 -11.40 -2.27
N LYS A 41 -9.42 -10.50 -1.74
CA LYS A 41 -8.93 -9.34 -2.48
C LYS A 41 -7.42 -9.28 -2.45
N ARG A 42 -6.84 -8.56 -3.40
CA ARG A 42 -5.40 -8.32 -3.46
C ARG A 42 -5.12 -6.88 -3.06
N VAL A 43 -3.89 -6.64 -2.60
CA VAL A 43 -3.48 -5.32 -2.11
C VAL A 43 -3.54 -4.23 -3.18
N SER A 44 -3.52 -4.61 -4.46
CA SER A 44 -3.70 -3.64 -5.55
C SER A 44 -5.04 -2.92 -5.49
N LEU A 45 -6.00 -3.47 -4.72
CA LEU A 45 -7.30 -2.84 -4.50
C LEU A 45 -7.18 -1.41 -3.95
N PHE A 46 -6.11 -1.13 -3.19
CA PHE A 46 -5.92 0.16 -2.55
C PHE A 46 -5.21 1.19 -3.42
N SER A 47 -4.74 0.78 -4.60
CA SER A 47 -4.03 1.68 -5.51
C SER A 47 -5.00 2.36 -6.47
N PRO A 48 -4.89 3.68 -6.65
CA PRO A 48 -5.82 4.40 -7.52
C PRO A 48 -5.48 4.20 -8.98
N GLY A 49 -6.18 3.28 -9.62
CA GLY A 49 -6.11 3.07 -11.06
C GLY A 49 -4.99 2.18 -11.53
N MET A 50 -5.05 1.87 -12.82
CA MET A 50 -4.15 0.92 -13.47
C MET A 50 -2.70 1.40 -13.53
N VAL A 51 -2.52 2.71 -13.60
CA VAL A 51 -1.20 3.32 -13.79
C VAL A 51 -0.23 2.97 -12.67
N VAL A 52 -0.74 2.77 -11.46
CA VAL A 52 0.11 2.53 -10.29
C VAL A 52 0.38 1.05 -10.02
N LEU A 53 -0.19 0.14 -10.79
CA LEU A 53 0.07 -1.29 -10.59
C LEU A 53 1.55 -1.64 -10.78
N GLY A 54 2.21 -0.98 -11.73
CA GLY A 54 3.65 -1.16 -11.94
C GLY A 54 4.46 -0.71 -10.74
N HIS A 55 3.99 0.30 -10.03
CA HIS A 55 4.67 0.78 -8.81
C HIS A 55 4.57 -0.24 -7.69
N VAL A 56 3.43 -0.91 -7.57
CA VAL A 56 3.26 -1.97 -6.56
C VAL A 56 4.27 -3.09 -6.80
N ALA A 57 4.41 -3.54 -8.02
CA ALA A 57 5.39 -4.58 -8.36
C ALA A 57 6.82 -4.12 -8.03
N ASN A 58 7.14 -2.88 -8.32
CA ASN A 58 8.45 -2.30 -8.03
C ASN A 58 8.70 -2.25 -6.52
N TRP A 59 7.71 -1.87 -5.72
CA TRP A 59 7.82 -1.85 -4.25
C TRP A 59 8.07 -3.26 -3.70
N LEU A 60 7.38 -4.25 -4.24
CA LEU A 60 7.55 -5.64 -3.82
C LEU A 60 8.97 -6.13 -4.11
N ASP A 61 9.49 -5.80 -5.30
CA ASP A 61 10.86 -6.16 -5.66
C ASP A 61 11.88 -5.48 -4.74
N LYS A 62 11.67 -4.22 -4.42
CA LYS A 62 12.56 -3.48 -3.53
C LYS A 62 12.50 -4.00 -2.10
N ALA A 63 11.31 -4.37 -1.63
CA ALA A 63 11.15 -4.94 -0.31
C ALA A 63 11.85 -6.29 -0.19
N LYS A 64 11.78 -7.09 -1.25
CA LYS A 64 12.44 -8.39 -1.29
C LYS A 64 13.96 -8.26 -1.28
N ALA A 65 14.49 -7.22 -1.89
CA ALA A 65 15.94 -7.01 -2.00
C ALA A 65 16.56 -6.42 -0.73
N ASN A 66 15.78 -5.86 0.18
CA ASN A 66 16.28 -5.17 1.37
C ASN A 66 15.66 -5.74 2.64
N GLU A 67 16.49 -6.05 3.64
CA GLU A 67 16.00 -6.55 4.94
C GLU A 67 15.09 -5.54 5.62
N ASP A 68 15.40 -4.25 5.48
CA ASP A 68 14.59 -3.19 6.10
C ASP A 68 13.35 -2.85 5.30
N GLY A 69 13.19 -3.47 4.13
CA GLY A 69 12.04 -3.24 3.29
C GLY A 69 12.16 -1.97 2.45
N TYR A 70 11.02 -1.45 2.03
CA TYR A 70 10.95 -0.26 1.19
C TYR A 70 9.93 0.70 1.75
N SER A 71 10.30 1.97 1.88
CA SER A 71 9.42 3.02 2.39
C SER A 71 9.22 4.08 1.32
N THR A 72 8.00 4.59 1.24
CA THR A 72 7.67 5.64 0.28
C THR A 72 6.45 6.41 0.76
N GLU A 73 6.22 7.57 0.16
CA GLU A 73 4.94 8.26 0.29
C GLU A 73 4.19 8.03 -1.01
N THR A 74 2.89 7.79 -0.89
CA THR A 74 2.09 7.44 -2.06
C THR A 74 0.63 7.81 -1.81
N THR A 75 -0.19 7.59 -2.81
CA THR A 75 -1.63 7.85 -2.73
C THR A 75 -2.36 6.51 -2.78
N PHE A 76 -3.24 6.30 -1.82
CA PHE A 76 -4.13 5.14 -1.82
C PHE A 76 -5.57 5.60 -1.97
N VAL A 77 -6.48 4.64 -2.17
CA VAL A 77 -7.91 4.92 -2.33
C VAL A 77 -8.71 4.07 -1.34
N ARG A 78 -9.67 4.70 -0.68
CA ARG A 78 -10.58 4.03 0.24
C ARG A 78 -11.72 3.37 -0.54
N LYS A 79 -12.48 2.52 0.16
CA LYS A 79 -13.62 1.83 -0.45
C LYS A 79 -14.61 2.80 -1.10
N ASN A 80 -14.80 3.98 -0.49
CA ASN A 80 -15.77 4.97 -1.00
C ASN A 80 -15.21 5.78 -2.18
N GLY A 81 -14.00 5.50 -2.65
CA GLY A 81 -13.38 6.20 -3.75
C GLY A 81 -12.52 7.40 -3.36
N GLU A 82 -12.51 7.75 -2.08
CA GLU A 82 -11.69 8.87 -1.62
C GLU A 82 -10.21 8.53 -1.70
N GLN A 83 -9.43 9.39 -2.34
CA GLN A 83 -7.99 9.25 -2.39
C GLN A 83 -7.35 9.98 -1.22
N PHE A 84 -6.26 9.46 -0.70
CA PHE A 84 -5.56 10.08 0.42
C PHE A 84 -4.06 9.83 0.33
N ALA A 85 -3.30 10.79 0.84
CA ALA A 85 -1.83 10.68 0.91
C ALA A 85 -1.44 9.79 2.08
N ALA A 86 -0.43 8.97 1.89
CA ALA A 86 -0.01 8.01 2.91
C ALA A 86 1.51 7.83 2.93
N SER A 87 2.02 7.58 4.12
CA SER A 87 3.36 7.05 4.33
C SER A 87 3.22 5.53 4.38
N PHE A 88 4.01 4.84 3.59
CA PHE A 88 3.88 3.40 3.39
C PHE A 88 5.23 2.71 3.51
N LYS A 89 5.26 1.62 4.27
CA LYS A 89 6.44 0.77 4.36
C LYS A 89 6.04 -0.67 4.11
N ILE A 90 6.78 -1.34 3.22
CA ILE A 90 6.54 -2.74 2.92
C ILE A 90 7.80 -3.54 3.22
N THR A 91 7.62 -4.68 3.88
CA THR A 91 8.71 -5.61 4.19
C THR A 91 8.34 -7.00 3.69
N ALA A 92 9.37 -7.78 3.32
CA ALA A 92 9.15 -9.16 2.94
C ALA A 92 8.99 -10.01 4.19
N THR A 93 8.01 -10.92 4.17
CA THR A 93 7.80 -11.87 5.26
C THR A 93 8.59 -13.13 4.97
N ILE A 94 9.52 -13.48 5.87
CA ILE A 94 10.38 -14.63 5.70
C ILE A 94 10.16 -15.56 6.88
N ILE A 95 9.80 -16.81 6.62
CA ILE A 95 9.57 -17.82 7.64
C ILE A 95 10.51 -18.97 7.35
N LYS A 96 11.39 -19.29 8.32
CA LYS A 96 12.37 -20.36 8.19
C LYS A 96 13.21 -20.23 6.92
N GLY A 97 13.63 -19.00 6.63
CA GLY A 97 14.46 -18.71 5.47
C GLY A 97 13.73 -18.64 4.15
N LYS A 98 12.42 -18.87 4.15
CA LYS A 98 11.63 -18.87 2.92
C LYS A 98 10.76 -17.61 2.85
N HIS A 99 10.81 -16.92 1.71
CA HIS A 99 9.96 -15.77 1.45
C HIS A 99 8.54 -16.24 1.15
N VAL A 100 7.58 -15.83 2.00
CA VAL A 100 6.19 -16.32 1.90
C VAL A 100 5.16 -15.23 1.69
N GLY A 101 5.55 -13.97 1.75
CA GLY A 101 4.61 -12.87 1.54
C GLY A 101 5.22 -11.54 1.92
N TYR A 102 4.35 -10.57 2.21
CA TYR A 102 4.75 -9.20 2.52
C TYR A 102 3.90 -8.64 3.64
N CYS A 103 4.45 -7.65 4.35
CA CYS A 103 3.73 -6.88 5.35
C CYS A 103 3.79 -5.41 4.98
N GLY A 104 2.64 -4.77 4.84
CA GLY A 104 2.54 -3.34 4.53
C GLY A 104 2.02 -2.57 5.74
N ARG A 105 2.72 -1.49 6.09
CA ARG A 105 2.29 -0.58 7.14
C ARG A 105 1.99 0.77 6.52
N THR A 106 0.81 1.30 6.79
CA THR A 106 0.33 2.53 6.18
C THR A 106 -0.16 3.50 7.24
N ARG A 107 0.25 4.75 7.10
CA ARG A 107 -0.20 5.84 7.96
C ARG A 107 -0.68 6.97 7.05
N GLU A 108 -1.84 7.51 7.35
CA GLU A 108 -2.37 8.64 6.57
C GLU A 108 -1.58 9.91 6.85
N LEU A 109 -1.28 10.67 5.79
CA LEU A 109 -0.64 11.98 5.87
C LEU A 109 -1.73 13.03 5.73
N LYS A 110 -2.21 13.54 6.85
CA LYS A 110 -3.40 14.42 6.85
C LYS A 110 -3.13 15.83 6.31
N ASP A 111 -1.89 16.28 6.41
CA ASP A 111 -1.52 17.63 5.98
C ASP A 111 -1.01 17.69 4.54
N VAL A 112 -1.11 16.57 3.82
CA VAL A 112 -0.60 16.44 2.46
C VAL A 112 -1.75 16.04 1.56
N SER A 113 -1.90 16.72 0.42
CA SER A 113 -2.95 16.34 -0.53
C SER A 113 -2.54 15.08 -1.30
N PRO A 114 -3.52 14.28 -1.74
CA PRO A 114 -3.19 13.06 -2.48
C PRO A 114 -2.45 13.31 -3.79
N GLU A 115 -2.63 14.48 -4.41
CA GLU A 115 -1.90 14.83 -5.63
C GLU A 115 -0.40 14.92 -5.38
N GLU A 116 0.01 15.37 -4.20
CA GLU A 116 1.43 15.54 -3.88
C GLU A 116 2.17 14.21 -3.72
N THR A 117 1.46 13.14 -3.37
CA THR A 117 2.05 11.83 -3.17
C THR A 117 1.69 10.83 -4.25
N MET A 118 0.85 11.24 -5.21
CA MET A 118 0.51 10.39 -6.34
C MET A 118 1.79 9.96 -7.04
N PRO A 119 1.99 8.66 -7.31
CA PRO A 119 3.15 8.21 -8.05
C PRO A 119 3.30 9.01 -9.32
N ASN A 120 4.54 9.40 -9.63
CA ASN A 120 4.79 10.29 -10.74
C ASN A 120 4.39 9.66 -12.06
N THR A 121 3.28 10.14 -12.61
CA THR A 121 2.78 9.68 -13.90
C THR A 121 3.21 10.60 -15.04
N SER A 122 4.03 11.61 -14.75
CA SER A 122 4.44 12.58 -15.77
C SER A 122 5.19 11.91 -16.92
N LEU A 123 6.00 10.90 -16.65
CA LEU A 123 6.67 10.15 -17.70
C LEU A 123 5.66 9.43 -18.58
N LEU A 124 4.68 8.81 -17.98
CA LEU A 124 3.62 8.12 -18.71
C LEU A 124 2.82 9.10 -19.55
N THR A 125 2.51 10.26 -18.98
CA THR A 125 1.81 11.33 -19.69
C THR A 125 2.64 11.82 -20.88
N LYS A 126 3.94 11.95 -20.68
CA LYS A 126 4.83 12.36 -21.78
C LYS A 126 4.85 11.32 -22.89
N PHE A 127 4.89 10.05 -22.53
CA PHE A 127 4.84 8.99 -23.54
C PHE A 127 3.55 9.05 -24.33
N ILE A 128 2.43 9.23 -23.67
CA ILE A 128 1.14 9.33 -24.32
C ILE A 128 1.12 10.54 -25.25
N SER A 129 1.71 11.65 -24.83
CA SER A 129 1.74 12.87 -25.64
C SER A 129 2.62 12.73 -26.89
N ILE A 130 3.66 11.89 -26.81
CA ILE A 130 4.57 11.67 -27.91
C ILE A 130 3.97 10.71 -28.95
N VAL A 131 3.19 9.78 -28.47
CA VAL A 131 2.51 8.81 -29.31
C VAL A 131 1.31 9.43 -29.99
#